data_261db8bcbfc278974984769abd85ddc8
#
_entry.id   261db8bcbfc278974984769abd85ddc8
#
_cell.length_a   1.000
_cell.length_b   1.000
_cell.length_c   1.000
_cell.angle_alpha   90.00
_cell.angle_beta   90.00
_cell.angle_gamma   90.00
#
_symmetry.space_group_name_H-M   'P 1'
#
loop_
_entity.id
_entity.type
_entity.pdbx_description
1 polymer ?
#
loop_
_entity_poly.entity_id
_entity_poly.type
_entity_poly.pdbx_seq_one_letter_code
_entity_poly.pdbx_strand_id
1 'polypeptide(L)'
;GYDAAVEEGRMAVDVCARMGIPYIRVFGDKVPDPAHEDETVKRVADGIRAVCDYAEGTGVGVLIEAHGEFNYAFRLQKLLDSVGRENFGILWDIGNSDADCGDNFDKFYQPFKPYIRHVHVKDLLRVNQAQVLMGEGDLPVAGIARRLRDDGFDGYMSLEWEKKWHPELADPEVA
;
A
#
# COMPACT_ATOMS: atom_id res chain seq x y z
N GLY A 1 14.49 -13.41 -8.51
CA GLY A 1 15.31 -13.36 -7.29
C GLY A 1 15.50 -11.92 -6.80
N TYR A 2 16.18 -11.73 -5.67
CA TYR A 2 16.36 -10.43 -5.00
C TYR A 2 16.93 -9.35 -5.96
N ASP A 3 18.06 -9.62 -6.62
CA ASP A 3 18.69 -8.64 -7.50
C ASP A 3 17.78 -8.23 -8.67
N ALA A 4 17.03 -9.18 -9.22
CA ALA A 4 16.07 -8.89 -10.28
C ALA A 4 14.93 -7.97 -9.81
N ALA A 5 14.43 -8.16 -8.58
CA ALA A 5 13.39 -7.30 -8.01
C ALA A 5 13.91 -5.87 -7.76
N VAL A 6 15.14 -5.73 -7.26
CA VAL A 6 15.78 -4.41 -7.09
C VAL A 6 15.96 -3.71 -8.44
N GLU A 7 16.41 -4.43 -9.47
CA GLU A 7 16.59 -3.87 -10.80
C GLU A 7 15.26 -3.46 -11.45
N GLU A 8 14.22 -4.27 -11.29
CA GLU A 8 12.86 -3.91 -11.72
C GLU A 8 12.37 -2.62 -11.04
N GLY A 9 12.62 -2.50 -9.73
CA GLY A 9 12.33 -1.28 -8.98
C GLY A 9 13.06 -0.04 -9.53
N ARG A 10 14.35 -0.17 -9.86
CA ARG A 10 15.13 0.91 -10.49
C ARG A 10 14.59 1.30 -11.86
N MET A 11 14.25 0.31 -12.69
CA MET A 11 13.62 0.57 -13.99
C MET A 11 12.29 1.30 -13.85
N ALA A 12 11.48 0.94 -12.86
CA ALA A 12 10.23 1.63 -12.55
C ALA A 12 10.47 3.08 -12.13
N VAL A 13 11.48 3.34 -11.30
CA VAL A 13 11.90 4.71 -10.92
C VAL A 13 12.26 5.52 -12.15
N ASP A 14 13.07 4.97 -13.08
CA ASP A 14 13.45 5.66 -14.31
C ASP A 14 12.27 6.04 -15.19
N VAL A 15 11.27 5.14 -15.31
CA VAL A 15 10.04 5.41 -16.05
C VAL A 15 9.24 6.51 -15.37
N CYS A 16 9.05 6.41 -14.06
CA CYS A 16 8.30 7.40 -13.29
C CYS A 16 8.95 8.79 -13.34
N ALA A 17 10.27 8.87 -13.17
CA ALA A 17 11.01 10.13 -13.26
C ALA A 17 10.85 10.80 -14.62
N ARG A 18 10.93 10.03 -15.73
CA ARG A 18 10.72 10.56 -17.09
C ARG A 18 9.30 11.03 -17.35
N MET A 19 8.31 10.37 -16.72
CA MET A 19 6.90 10.68 -16.91
C MET A 19 6.34 11.70 -15.90
N GLY A 20 7.13 12.12 -14.91
CA GLY A 20 6.67 12.98 -13.83
C GLY A 20 5.69 12.28 -12.88
N ILE A 21 5.77 10.96 -12.77
CA ILE A 21 4.95 10.18 -11.83
C ILE A 21 5.64 10.18 -10.46
N PRO A 22 4.96 10.60 -9.37
CA PRO A 22 5.63 10.86 -8.10
C PRO A 22 5.99 9.59 -7.31
N TYR A 23 5.41 8.44 -7.61
CA TYR A 23 5.59 7.24 -6.80
C TYR A 23 5.66 5.97 -7.64
N ILE A 24 6.45 5.01 -7.15
CA ILE A 24 6.32 3.60 -7.53
C ILE A 24 5.70 2.82 -6.37
N ARG A 25 5.01 1.72 -6.70
CA ARG A 25 4.45 0.79 -5.73
C ARG A 25 5.30 -0.48 -5.66
N VAL A 26 5.57 -0.93 -4.42
CA VAL A 26 6.24 -2.20 -4.14
C VAL A 26 5.43 -3.05 -3.16
N PHE A 27 5.70 -4.35 -3.14
CA PHE A 27 5.07 -5.32 -2.25
C PHE A 27 6.09 -6.01 -1.35
N GLY A 28 5.69 -6.29 -0.11
CA GLY A 28 6.40 -7.21 0.76
C GLY A 28 5.96 -8.67 0.56
N ASP A 29 4.70 -8.83 0.23
CA ASP A 29 3.97 -10.05 -0.12
C ASP A 29 3.94 -11.09 1.02
N LYS A 30 4.80 -12.10 1.01
CA LYS A 30 4.75 -13.24 1.94
C LYS A 30 5.95 -13.31 2.87
N VAL A 31 5.71 -13.87 4.04
CA VAL A 31 6.74 -14.36 4.98
C VAL A 31 6.75 -15.89 4.89
N PRO A 32 7.64 -16.49 4.07
CA PRO A 32 7.59 -17.92 3.77
C PRO A 32 7.77 -18.82 4.98
N ASP A 33 8.52 -18.33 5.98
CA ASP A 33 8.75 -19.03 7.24
C ASP A 33 8.59 -18.04 8.41
N PRO A 34 7.53 -18.20 9.21
CA PRO A 34 7.30 -17.33 10.37
C PRO A 34 8.43 -17.37 11.42
N ALA A 35 9.19 -18.47 11.50
CA ALA A 35 10.34 -18.57 12.41
C ALA A 35 11.50 -17.65 11.97
N HIS A 36 11.54 -17.24 10.71
CA HIS A 36 12.54 -16.36 10.10
C HIS A 36 11.94 -15.03 9.61
N GLU A 37 10.87 -14.57 10.28
CA GLU A 37 10.19 -13.32 9.91
C GLU A 37 11.14 -12.13 9.88
N ASP A 38 11.97 -11.96 10.91
CA ASP A 38 12.88 -10.81 11.00
C ASP A 38 13.92 -10.80 9.88
N GLU A 39 14.39 -11.96 9.44
CA GLU A 39 15.29 -12.08 8.29
C GLU A 39 14.56 -11.71 6.98
N THR A 40 13.30 -12.12 6.84
CA THR A 40 12.47 -11.78 5.69
C THR A 40 12.20 -10.27 5.64
N VAL A 41 11.78 -9.66 6.74
CA VAL A 41 11.55 -8.21 6.84
C VAL A 41 12.83 -7.45 6.53
N LYS A 42 13.97 -7.89 7.09
CA LYS A 42 15.27 -7.28 6.80
C LYS A 42 15.62 -7.34 5.30
N ARG A 43 15.44 -8.49 4.66
CA ARG A 43 15.73 -8.66 3.24
C ARG A 43 14.83 -7.78 2.35
N VAL A 44 13.54 -7.67 2.69
CA VAL A 44 12.61 -6.76 2.01
C VAL A 44 13.04 -5.31 2.21
N ALA A 45 13.39 -4.93 3.45
CA ALA A 45 13.86 -3.59 3.76
C ALA A 45 15.15 -3.23 3.01
N ASP A 46 16.11 -4.15 2.92
CA ASP A 46 17.37 -3.93 2.19
C ASP A 46 17.11 -3.71 0.69
N GLY A 47 16.18 -4.45 0.09
CA GLY A 47 15.77 -4.26 -1.30
C GLY A 47 15.09 -2.92 -1.54
N ILE A 48 14.12 -2.58 -0.70
CA ILE A 48 13.42 -1.29 -0.77
C ILE A 48 14.40 -0.13 -0.58
N ARG A 49 15.32 -0.24 0.40
CA ARG A 49 16.35 0.78 0.64
C ARG A 49 17.22 1.00 -0.59
N ALA A 50 17.64 -0.07 -1.26
CA ALA A 50 18.44 0.02 -2.49
C ALA A 50 17.69 0.73 -3.63
N VAL A 51 16.37 0.58 -3.70
CA VAL A 51 15.53 1.31 -4.66
C VAL A 51 15.32 2.76 -4.23
N CYS A 52 15.10 3.03 -2.94
CA CYS A 52 14.99 4.39 -2.40
C CYS A 52 16.29 5.20 -2.63
N ASP A 53 17.46 4.59 -2.37
CA ASP A 53 18.76 5.22 -2.59
C ASP A 53 18.98 5.53 -4.08
N TYR A 54 18.53 4.65 -4.98
CA TYR A 54 18.56 4.90 -6.41
C TYR A 54 17.63 6.04 -6.84
N ALA A 55 16.46 6.14 -6.20
CA ALA A 55 15.46 7.17 -6.49
C ALA A 55 15.82 8.55 -5.92
N GLU A 56 16.86 8.65 -5.11
CA GLU A 56 17.26 9.92 -4.50
C GLU A 56 17.54 11.00 -5.57
N GLY A 57 16.96 12.17 -5.39
CA GLY A 57 17.10 13.30 -6.32
C GLY A 57 16.26 13.22 -7.60
N THR A 58 15.55 12.11 -7.85
CA THR A 58 14.67 11.95 -9.04
C THR A 58 13.28 12.56 -8.86
N GLY A 59 12.86 12.84 -7.62
CA GLY A 59 11.51 13.25 -7.28
C GLY A 59 10.52 12.07 -7.15
N VAL A 60 10.97 10.81 -7.28
CA VAL A 60 10.15 9.61 -7.16
C VAL A 60 10.28 9.02 -5.77
N GLY A 61 9.16 8.80 -5.09
CA GLY A 61 9.10 8.05 -3.84
C GLY A 61 8.76 6.58 -4.07
N VAL A 62 9.07 5.76 -3.06
CA VAL A 62 8.79 4.32 -3.05
C VAL A 62 7.70 4.05 -2.01
N LEU A 63 6.58 3.47 -2.43
CA LEU A 63 5.48 3.15 -1.52
C LEU A 63 5.31 1.64 -1.39
N ILE A 64 5.36 1.15 -0.15
CA ILE A 64 4.90 -0.21 0.16
C ILE A 64 3.37 -0.21 0.24
N GLU A 65 2.73 -1.09 -0.51
CA GLU A 65 1.30 -1.33 -0.32
C GLU A 65 1.04 -2.18 0.91
N ALA A 66 0.05 -1.79 1.71
CA ALA A 66 -0.49 -2.63 2.78
C ALA A 66 -1.22 -3.83 2.15
N HIS A 67 -0.48 -4.92 1.89
CA HIS A 67 -0.94 -6.08 1.13
C HIS A 67 -0.33 -7.38 1.66
N GLY A 68 -1.06 -8.49 1.52
CA GLY A 68 -0.60 -9.80 1.94
C GLY A 68 -0.21 -9.82 3.42
N GLU A 69 0.91 -10.44 3.74
CA GLU A 69 1.38 -10.49 5.14
C GLU A 69 2.02 -9.19 5.63
N PHE A 70 2.33 -8.25 4.72
CA PHE A 70 2.76 -6.89 5.08
C PHE A 70 1.58 -5.91 5.26
N ASN A 71 0.37 -6.43 5.37
CA ASN A 71 -0.82 -5.70 5.78
C ASN A 71 -0.90 -5.48 7.30
N TYR A 72 -0.24 -6.32 8.09
CA TYR A 72 -0.24 -6.21 9.55
C TYR A 72 0.60 -5.04 10.06
N ALA A 73 0.00 -4.21 10.92
CA ALA A 73 0.61 -2.98 11.43
C ALA A 73 1.99 -3.21 12.04
N PHE A 74 2.16 -4.26 12.84
CA PHE A 74 3.45 -4.54 13.50
C PHE A 74 4.57 -4.82 12.49
N ARG A 75 4.28 -5.45 11.35
CA ARG A 75 5.26 -5.78 10.32
C ARG A 75 5.59 -4.56 9.46
N LEU A 76 4.59 -3.75 9.13
CA LEU A 76 4.81 -2.47 8.45
C LEU A 76 5.68 -1.54 9.29
N GLN A 77 5.46 -1.48 10.62
CA GLN A 77 6.31 -0.66 11.50
C GLN A 77 7.76 -1.13 11.48
N LYS A 78 8.00 -2.45 11.63
CA LYS A 78 9.35 -3.02 11.52
C LYS A 78 10.01 -2.66 10.18
N LEU A 79 9.24 -2.69 9.10
CA LEU A 79 9.74 -2.37 7.76
C LEU A 79 10.11 -0.89 7.64
N LEU A 80 9.24 0.02 8.08
CA LEU A 80 9.52 1.47 8.09
C LEU A 80 10.79 1.80 8.86
N ASP A 81 10.92 1.25 10.07
CA ASP A 81 12.09 1.45 10.92
C ASP A 81 13.37 0.91 10.25
N SER A 82 13.25 -0.23 9.56
CA SER A 82 14.39 -0.88 8.90
C SER A 82 14.79 -0.17 7.60
N VAL A 83 13.88 0.37 6.82
CA VAL A 83 14.18 1.10 5.57
C VAL A 83 14.82 2.45 5.90
N GLY A 84 14.21 3.26 6.77
CA GLY A 84 14.77 4.50 7.27
C GLY A 84 15.14 5.51 6.17
N ARG A 85 14.24 5.73 5.18
CA ARG A 85 14.42 6.70 4.10
C ARG A 85 13.24 7.65 4.01
N GLU A 86 13.50 8.93 3.77
CA GLU A 86 12.47 9.97 3.70
C GLU A 86 11.57 9.83 2.47
N ASN A 87 12.11 9.29 1.37
CA ASN A 87 11.37 9.00 0.14
C ASN A 87 10.66 7.63 0.16
N PHE A 88 10.60 6.96 1.34
CA PHE A 88 9.82 5.75 1.55
C PHE A 88 8.52 6.07 2.28
N GLY A 89 7.41 5.48 1.85
CA GLY A 89 6.10 5.68 2.45
C GLY A 89 5.18 4.48 2.27
N ILE A 90 3.91 4.70 2.60
CA ILE A 90 2.86 3.69 2.54
C ILE A 90 1.82 4.09 1.49
N LEU A 91 1.44 3.12 0.67
CA LEU A 91 0.18 3.07 -0.02
C LEU A 91 -0.80 2.31 0.86
N TRP A 92 -1.77 3.01 1.40
CA TRP A 92 -2.76 2.41 2.28
C TRP A 92 -3.92 1.83 1.49
N ASP A 93 -4.01 0.52 1.39
CA ASP A 93 -5.21 -0.16 0.92
C ASP A 93 -6.16 -0.37 2.11
N ILE A 94 -7.30 0.31 2.07
CA ILE A 94 -8.28 0.29 3.17
C ILE A 94 -8.98 -1.07 3.28
N GLY A 95 -9.18 -1.77 2.16
CA GLY A 95 -9.80 -3.09 2.14
C GLY A 95 -8.89 -4.15 2.75
N ASN A 96 -7.61 -4.13 2.39
CA ASN A 96 -6.63 -5.06 2.94
C ASN A 96 -6.43 -4.86 4.44
N SER A 97 -6.36 -3.61 4.91
CA SER A 97 -6.17 -3.31 6.34
C SER A 97 -7.42 -3.55 7.20
N ASP A 98 -8.60 -3.64 6.59
CA ASP A 98 -9.86 -3.93 7.32
C ASP A 98 -9.81 -5.26 8.07
N ALA A 99 -9.10 -6.26 7.53
CA ALA A 99 -8.93 -7.56 8.18
C ALA A 99 -8.27 -7.46 9.59
N ASP A 100 -7.40 -6.46 9.80
CA ASP A 100 -6.73 -6.21 11.09
C ASP A 100 -7.47 -5.17 11.95
N CYS A 101 -8.15 -4.23 11.31
CA CYS A 101 -8.74 -3.05 11.96
C CYS A 101 -10.25 -3.15 12.20
N GLY A 102 -10.98 -3.85 11.33
CA GLY A 102 -12.44 -3.85 11.32
C GLY A 102 -13.00 -2.42 11.21
N ASP A 103 -14.05 -2.12 11.99
CA ASP A 103 -14.67 -0.78 11.99
C ASP A 103 -13.78 0.33 12.54
N ASN A 104 -12.70 -0.02 13.23
CA ASN A 104 -11.78 0.95 13.81
C ASN A 104 -10.53 1.13 12.94
N PHE A 105 -10.69 1.76 11.77
CA PHE A 105 -9.59 2.06 10.88
C PHE A 105 -8.50 2.95 11.50
N ASP A 106 -8.79 3.67 12.58
CA ASP A 106 -7.80 4.47 13.32
C ASP A 106 -6.66 3.60 13.90
N LYS A 107 -6.89 2.31 14.12
CA LYS A 107 -5.81 1.39 14.52
C LYS A 107 -4.68 1.34 13.50
N PHE A 108 -4.99 1.40 12.21
CA PHE A 108 -4.01 1.49 11.14
C PHE A 108 -3.62 2.94 10.86
N TYR A 109 -4.61 3.82 10.73
CA TYR A 109 -4.39 5.18 10.28
C TYR A 109 -3.49 5.98 11.22
N GLN A 110 -3.74 5.96 12.54
CA GLN A 110 -3.03 6.80 13.50
C GLN A 110 -1.51 6.59 13.51
N PRO A 111 -0.98 5.36 13.63
CA PRO A 111 0.46 5.15 13.63
C PRO A 111 1.11 5.45 12.29
N PHE A 112 0.39 5.25 11.17
CA PHE A 112 0.94 5.35 9.83
C PHE A 112 0.63 6.65 9.09
N LYS A 113 -0.21 7.52 9.64
CA LYS A 113 -0.57 8.82 9.06
C LYS A 113 0.63 9.61 8.51
N PRO A 114 1.79 9.71 9.19
CA PRO A 114 2.94 10.46 8.67
C PRO A 114 3.59 9.84 7.42
N TYR A 115 3.32 8.56 7.14
CA TYR A 115 3.94 7.80 6.06
C TYR A 115 3.00 7.56 4.88
N ILE A 116 1.68 7.72 5.06
CA ILE A 116 0.69 7.52 3.99
C ILE A 116 0.84 8.62 2.94
N ARG A 117 1.03 8.22 1.67
CA ARG A 117 1.17 9.12 0.52
C ARG A 117 0.11 8.87 -0.54
N HIS A 118 -0.47 7.69 -0.55
CA HIS A 118 -1.50 7.27 -1.50
C HIS A 118 -2.46 6.33 -0.81
N VAL A 119 -3.73 6.32 -1.23
CA VAL A 119 -4.75 5.45 -0.66
C VAL A 119 -5.45 4.70 -1.78
N HIS A 120 -5.51 3.37 -1.68
CA HIS A 120 -6.43 2.56 -2.47
C HIS A 120 -7.76 2.43 -1.74
N VAL A 121 -8.83 2.72 -2.44
CA VAL A 121 -10.19 2.57 -1.95
C VAL A 121 -10.92 1.51 -2.74
N LYS A 122 -11.60 0.65 -2.03
CA LYS A 122 -12.56 -0.31 -2.54
C LYS A 122 -13.63 -0.51 -1.48
N ASP A 123 -14.75 -1.10 -1.86
CA ASP A 123 -15.75 -1.52 -0.90
C ASP A 123 -16.00 -3.02 -1.05
N LEU A 124 -16.26 -3.70 0.04
CA LEU A 124 -16.43 -5.14 0.05
C LEU A 124 -17.37 -5.60 1.17
N LEU A 125 -17.96 -6.76 0.95
CA LEU A 125 -18.73 -7.45 1.97
C LEU A 125 -17.78 -8.29 2.84
N ARG A 126 -17.70 -8.00 4.13
CA ARG A 126 -16.80 -8.72 5.07
C ARG A 126 -17.10 -10.21 5.15
N VAL A 127 -18.36 -10.61 4.96
CA VAL A 127 -18.81 -11.99 5.07
C VAL A 127 -18.12 -12.95 4.08
N ASN A 128 -17.75 -12.46 2.90
CA ASN A 128 -17.17 -13.29 1.83
C ASN A 128 -16.06 -12.58 1.05
N GLN A 129 -15.66 -11.38 1.48
CA GLN A 129 -14.65 -10.54 0.83
C GLN A 129 -14.99 -10.18 -0.62
N ALA A 130 -16.27 -10.27 -1.01
CA ALA A 130 -16.71 -9.88 -2.35
C ALA A 130 -16.64 -8.37 -2.51
N GLN A 131 -15.97 -7.91 -3.57
CA GLN A 131 -15.94 -6.51 -3.94
C GLN A 131 -17.31 -6.08 -4.49
N VAL A 132 -17.77 -4.92 -4.05
CA VAL A 132 -19.05 -4.32 -4.45
C VAL A 132 -18.86 -2.86 -4.84
N LEU A 133 -19.91 -2.22 -5.37
CA LEU A 133 -19.86 -0.80 -5.67
C LEU A 133 -19.66 0.04 -4.41
N MET A 134 -19.03 1.20 -4.56
CA MET A 134 -18.73 2.09 -3.44
C MET A 134 -20.01 2.50 -2.69
N GLY A 135 -20.03 2.21 -1.39
CA GLY A 135 -21.17 2.47 -0.51
C GLY A 135 -22.17 1.32 -0.40
N GLU A 136 -21.96 0.20 -1.08
CA GLU A 136 -22.78 -1.01 -0.97
C GLU A 136 -22.15 -2.07 -0.05
N GLY A 137 -20.92 -1.85 0.40
CA GLY A 137 -20.19 -2.77 1.26
C GLY A 137 -20.16 -2.36 2.74
N ASP A 138 -19.31 -3.05 3.47
CA ASP A 138 -19.18 -2.92 4.92
C ASP A 138 -18.03 -1.99 5.36
N LEU A 139 -17.21 -1.49 4.41
CA LEU A 139 -16.06 -0.69 4.77
C LEU A 139 -16.46 0.76 5.12
N PRO A 140 -15.79 1.37 6.11
CA PRO A 140 -16.10 2.73 6.53
C PRO A 140 -15.52 3.81 5.59
N VAL A 141 -15.65 3.62 4.26
CA VAL A 141 -15.00 4.44 3.22
C VAL A 141 -15.27 5.92 3.39
N ALA A 142 -16.55 6.29 3.60
CA ALA A 142 -16.92 7.69 3.81
C ALA A 142 -16.33 8.29 5.10
N GLY A 143 -16.16 7.46 6.14
CA GLY A 143 -15.48 7.83 7.38
C GLY A 143 -14.01 8.11 7.17
N ILE A 144 -13.32 7.22 6.45
CA ILE A 144 -11.92 7.34 6.08
C ILE A 144 -11.69 8.60 5.23
N ALA A 145 -12.50 8.80 4.19
CA ALA A 145 -12.39 9.97 3.32
C ALA A 145 -12.55 11.29 4.09
N ARG A 146 -13.54 11.36 5.00
CA ARG A 146 -13.69 12.53 5.88
C ARG A 146 -12.47 12.74 6.77
N ARG A 147 -11.94 11.66 7.37
CA ARG A 147 -10.77 11.73 8.24
C ARG A 147 -9.53 12.21 7.50
N LEU A 148 -9.24 11.68 6.32
CA LEU A 148 -8.14 12.10 5.47
C LEU A 148 -8.24 13.60 5.14
N ARG A 149 -9.43 14.05 4.71
CA ARG A 149 -9.69 15.47 4.42
C ARG A 149 -9.46 16.35 5.65
N ASP A 150 -10.03 15.99 6.79
CA ASP A 150 -9.98 16.80 8.02
C ASP A 150 -8.55 16.87 8.59
N ASP A 151 -7.73 15.88 8.30
CA ASP A 151 -6.31 15.82 8.64
C ASP A 151 -5.39 16.46 7.57
N GLY A 152 -5.96 17.00 6.49
CA GLY A 152 -5.21 17.71 5.44
C GLY A 152 -4.41 16.79 4.52
N PHE A 153 -4.86 15.55 4.31
CA PHE A 153 -4.23 14.66 3.33
C PHE A 153 -4.34 15.26 1.93
N ASP A 154 -3.22 15.42 1.25
CA ASP A 154 -3.07 16.04 -0.06
C ASP A 154 -2.70 15.05 -1.18
N GLY A 155 -2.65 13.75 -0.85
CA GLY A 155 -2.42 12.68 -1.81
C GLY A 155 -3.67 12.27 -2.57
N TYR A 156 -3.55 11.21 -3.35
CA TYR A 156 -4.65 10.66 -4.14
C TYR A 156 -5.33 9.49 -3.43
N MET A 157 -6.65 9.39 -3.62
CA MET A 157 -7.45 8.21 -3.36
C MET A 157 -7.82 7.59 -4.71
N SER A 158 -7.36 6.38 -4.98
CA SER A 158 -7.62 5.66 -6.22
C SER A 158 -8.60 4.52 -5.98
N LEU A 159 -9.68 4.46 -6.78
CA LEU A 159 -10.55 3.29 -6.79
C LEU A 159 -9.76 2.09 -7.32
N GLU A 160 -9.70 1.03 -6.54
CA GLU A 160 -9.18 -0.26 -6.96
C GLU A 160 -10.34 -1.18 -7.35
N TRP A 161 -10.51 -1.40 -8.65
CA TRP A 161 -11.60 -2.21 -9.20
C TRP A 161 -11.02 -3.40 -9.96
N GLU A 162 -11.17 -4.60 -9.39
CA GLU A 162 -10.44 -5.80 -9.82
C GLU A 162 -11.16 -6.60 -10.93
N LYS A 163 -11.91 -5.94 -11.81
CA LYS A 163 -12.66 -6.55 -12.93
C LYS A 163 -11.86 -7.56 -13.74
N LYS A 164 -10.56 -7.33 -13.93
CA LYS A 164 -9.68 -8.25 -14.66
C LYS A 164 -9.58 -9.63 -14.01
N TRP A 165 -9.59 -9.66 -12.68
CA TRP A 165 -9.45 -10.88 -11.89
C TRP A 165 -10.82 -11.45 -11.47
N HIS A 166 -11.82 -10.59 -11.44
CA HIS A 166 -13.20 -10.84 -11.03
C HIS A 166 -14.16 -10.45 -12.16
N PRO A 167 -14.31 -11.30 -13.22
CA PRO A 167 -15.12 -10.97 -14.40
C PRO A 167 -16.60 -10.74 -14.09
N GLU A 168 -17.08 -11.23 -12.94
CA GLU A 168 -18.43 -11.04 -12.43
C GLU A 168 -18.74 -9.64 -11.95
N LEU A 169 -17.71 -8.83 -11.63
CA LEU A 169 -17.89 -7.44 -11.22
C LEU A 169 -18.51 -6.59 -12.33
N ALA A 170 -19.17 -5.50 -11.97
CA ALA A 170 -19.68 -4.51 -12.91
C ALA A 170 -18.55 -3.94 -13.79
N ASP A 171 -18.91 -3.40 -14.95
CA ASP A 171 -17.94 -2.72 -15.80
C ASP A 171 -17.42 -1.42 -15.14
N PRO A 172 -16.18 -0.99 -15.41
CA PRO A 172 -15.56 0.15 -14.70
C PRO A 172 -16.34 1.47 -14.84
N GLU A 173 -17.17 1.59 -15.87
CA GLU A 173 -18.03 2.76 -16.10
C GLU A 173 -19.19 2.85 -15.09
N VAL A 174 -19.43 1.76 -14.33
CA VAL A 174 -20.51 1.66 -13.33
C VAL A 174 -19.93 1.77 -11.91
N ALA A 175 -18.64 1.47 -11.75
CA ALA A 175 -17.95 1.40 -10.48
C ALA A 175 -17.72 2.77 -9.82
#